data_89e56f206998fabf12090b6edb16476f
#
_entry.id   89e56f206998fabf12090b6edb16476f
#
_cell.length_a   1.000
_cell.length_b   1.000
_cell.length_c   1.000
_cell.angle_alpha   90.00
_cell.angle_beta   90.00
_cell.angle_gamma   90.00
#
_symmetry.space_group_name_H-M   'P 1'
#
loop_
_entity.id
_entity.type
_entity.pdbx_description
1 polymer ?
#
loop_
_entity_poly.entity_id
_entity_poly.type
_entity_poly.pdbx_seq_one_letter_code
_entity_poly.pdbx_strand_id
1 'polypeptide(L)' 'MLENELDKFFSSKSGRWDKQIAFSPKDISEMLHLPLSSITKYMREDKIKVFKIGRHYRVTRLELYRFIEDNECINVI' A
#
# COMPACT_ATOMS: atom_id res chain seq x y z
N MET A 1 2.70 -15.35 -6.83
CA MET A 1 1.49 -15.52 -6.05
C MET A 1 0.87 -14.16 -5.81
N LEU A 2 0.90 -13.66 -4.57
CA LEU A 2 0.32 -12.35 -4.28
C LEU A 2 1.02 -11.25 -5.06
N GLU A 3 2.34 -11.29 -5.14
CA GLU A 3 3.09 -10.27 -5.85
C GLU A 3 2.71 -10.20 -7.32
N ASN A 4 2.50 -11.36 -7.95
CA ASN A 4 2.08 -11.37 -9.34
C ASN A 4 0.69 -10.77 -9.53
N GLU A 5 -0.19 -11.02 -8.58
CA GLU A 5 -1.53 -10.47 -8.65
C GLU A 5 -1.51 -8.97 -8.46
N LEU A 6 -0.68 -8.49 -7.55
CA LEU A 6 -0.53 -7.06 -7.34
C LEU A 6 0.07 -6.36 -8.54
N ASP A 7 1.04 -7.00 -9.17
CA ASP A 7 1.63 -6.45 -10.38
C ASP A 7 0.59 -6.32 -11.48
N LYS A 8 -0.26 -7.32 -11.65
CA LYS A 8 -1.35 -7.25 -12.62
C LYS A 8 -2.31 -6.12 -12.27
N PHE A 9 -2.64 -5.98 -11.00
CA PHE A 9 -3.52 -4.92 -10.55
C PHE A 9 -2.95 -3.55 -10.91
N PHE A 10 -1.67 -3.34 -10.61
CA PHE A 10 -1.04 -2.06 -10.89
C PHE A 10 -1.00 -1.78 -12.39
N SER A 11 -0.67 -2.78 -13.17
CA SER A 11 -0.60 -2.62 -14.62
C SER A 11 -1.97 -2.31 -15.21
N SER A 12 -3.01 -2.92 -14.68
CA SER A 12 -4.35 -2.74 -15.22
C SER A 12 -4.92 -1.36 -14.89
N LYS A 13 -4.28 -0.62 -14.02
CA LYS A 13 -4.70 0.74 -13.69
C LYS A 13 -4.06 1.76 -14.62
N SER A 14 -3.85 1.39 -15.87
CA SER A 14 -3.31 2.24 -16.93
C SER A 14 -1.97 2.85 -16.60
N GLY A 15 -1.14 2.12 -15.89
CA GLY A 15 0.20 2.53 -15.60
C GLY A 15 0.35 3.60 -14.55
N ARG A 16 -0.74 4.00 -13.93
CA ARG A 16 -0.68 5.08 -12.95
C ARG A 16 0.28 4.74 -11.81
N TRP A 17 0.28 3.49 -11.37
CA TRP A 17 1.11 3.08 -10.23
C TRP A 17 2.15 2.03 -10.57
N ASP A 18 2.18 1.51 -11.79
CA ASP A 18 3.03 0.37 -12.11
C ASP A 18 4.52 0.70 -12.04
N LYS A 19 4.90 1.96 -12.26
CA LYS A 19 6.30 2.36 -12.20
C LYS A 19 6.65 3.10 -10.93
N GLN A 20 5.71 3.27 -10.06
CA GLN A 20 5.91 4.01 -8.84
C GLN A 20 6.58 3.10 -7.80
N ILE A 21 7.66 3.58 -7.19
CA ILE A 21 8.40 2.77 -6.21
C ILE A 21 8.04 3.15 -4.79
N ALA A 22 7.40 4.29 -4.59
CA ALA A 22 6.99 4.73 -3.27
C ALA A 22 5.64 5.40 -3.37
N PHE A 23 4.83 5.24 -2.34
CA PHE A 23 3.45 5.70 -2.33
C PHE A 23 3.20 6.57 -1.12
N SER A 24 2.39 7.62 -1.31
CA SER A 24 1.93 8.43 -0.20
C SER A 24 0.75 7.74 0.50
N PRO A 25 0.41 8.18 1.71
CA PRO A 25 -0.79 7.64 2.37
C PRO A 25 -2.04 7.81 1.52
N LYS A 26 -2.15 8.92 0.81
CA LYS A 26 -3.30 9.16 -0.05
C LYS A 26 -3.33 8.18 -1.22
N ASP A 27 -2.17 7.90 -1.80
CA ASP A 27 -2.11 6.91 -2.88
C ASP A 27 -2.62 5.56 -2.40
N ILE A 28 -2.18 5.13 -1.23
CA ILE A 28 -2.57 3.83 -0.69
C ILE A 28 -4.06 3.82 -0.38
N SER A 29 -4.56 4.92 0.15
CA SER A 29 -5.99 5.05 0.40
C SER A 29 -6.81 4.83 -0.87
N GLU A 30 -6.37 5.43 -1.96
CA GLU A 30 -7.05 5.27 -3.24
C GLU A 30 -6.90 3.86 -3.79
N MET A 31 -5.69 3.31 -3.69
CA MET A 31 -5.41 1.99 -4.24
C MET A 31 -6.23 0.90 -3.55
N LEU A 32 -6.34 1.00 -2.23
CA LEU A 32 -7.01 -0.02 -1.44
C LEU A 32 -8.46 0.31 -1.16
N HIS A 33 -8.92 1.48 -1.61
CA HIS A 33 -10.29 1.94 -1.37
C HIS A 33 -10.62 1.97 0.11
N LEU A 34 -9.67 2.46 0.90
CA LEU A 34 -9.84 2.61 2.35
C LEU A 34 -9.78 4.08 2.71
N PRO A 35 -10.44 4.49 3.79
CA PRO A 35 -10.34 5.88 4.23
C PRO A 35 -8.91 6.25 4.57
N LEU A 36 -8.53 7.48 4.28
CA LEU A 36 -7.20 7.95 4.60
C LEU A 36 -6.91 7.83 6.09
N SER A 37 -7.91 8.05 6.94
CA SER A 37 -7.74 7.93 8.38
C SER A 37 -7.33 6.53 8.78
N SER A 38 -7.82 5.51 8.08
CA SER A 38 -7.41 4.13 8.35
C SER A 38 -5.95 3.92 7.99
N ILE A 39 -5.53 4.46 6.85
CA ILE A 39 -4.14 4.30 6.40
C ILE A 39 -3.18 4.98 7.38
N THR A 40 -3.49 6.20 7.79
CA THR A 40 -2.63 6.91 8.73
C THR A 40 -2.61 6.23 10.10
N LYS A 41 -3.72 5.63 10.48
CA LYS A 41 -3.77 4.86 11.72
C LYS A 41 -2.83 3.66 11.67
N TYR A 42 -2.86 2.92 10.55
CA TYR A 42 -1.98 1.76 10.38
C TYR A 42 -0.52 2.18 10.39
N MET A 43 -0.19 3.34 9.85
CA MET A 43 1.16 3.85 9.88
C MET A 43 1.59 4.21 11.29
N ARG A 44 0.70 4.82 12.07
CA ARG A 44 1.01 5.16 13.46
C ARG A 44 1.20 3.92 14.32
N GLU A 45 0.48 2.86 14.00
CA GLU A 45 0.55 1.61 14.76
C GLU A 45 1.64 0.67 14.25
N ASP A 46 2.47 1.16 13.33
CA ASP A 46 3.58 0.38 12.75
C ASP A 46 3.11 -0.87 12.02
N LYS A 47 1.88 -0.88 11.55
CA LYS A 47 1.39 -1.99 10.75
C LYS A 47 1.83 -1.89 9.31
N ILE A 48 2.13 -0.68 8.87
CA ILE A 48 2.74 -0.41 7.58
C ILE A 48 4.04 0.30 7.86
N LYS A 49 5.15 -0.26 7.38
CA LYS A 49 6.43 0.40 7.55
C LYS A 49 6.54 1.57 6.60
N VAL A 50 6.91 2.71 7.13
CA VAL A 50 7.03 3.94 6.37
C VAL A 50 8.42 4.51 6.51
N PHE A 51 8.83 5.30 5.54
CA PHE A 51 9.98 6.16 5.73
C PHE A 51 9.53 7.60 5.57
N LYS A 52 10.32 8.48 6.12
CA LYS A 52 9.95 9.90 6.18
C LYS A 52 10.99 10.72 5.45
N ILE A 53 10.52 11.56 4.54
CA ILE A 53 11.36 12.51 3.84
C ILE A 53 10.81 13.89 4.18
N GLY A 54 11.56 14.65 4.99
CA GLY A 54 11.05 15.92 5.47
C GLY A 54 9.79 15.70 6.31
N ARG A 55 8.68 16.21 5.85
CA ARG A 55 7.39 16.07 6.53
C ARG A 55 6.50 15.02 5.89
N HIS A 56 7.02 14.31 4.90
CA HIS A 56 6.19 13.41 4.10
C HIS A 56 6.49 11.97 4.42
N TYR A 57 5.45 11.19 4.63
CA TYR A 57 5.57 9.76 4.83
C TYR A 57 5.38 9.07 3.50
N ARG A 58 6.18 8.04 3.26
CA ARG A 58 6.10 7.24 2.03
C ARG A 58 6.27 5.78 2.38
N VAL A 59 5.64 4.93 1.58
CA VAL A 59 5.71 3.49 1.73
C VAL A 59 6.27 2.93 0.44
N THR A 60 7.30 2.10 0.53
CA THR A 60 7.84 1.46 -0.66
C THR A 60 6.86 0.41 -1.16
N ARG A 61 7.01 0.07 -2.45
CA ARG A 61 6.19 -0.99 -3.02
C ARG A 61 6.32 -2.29 -2.24
N LEU A 62 7.55 -2.62 -1.83
CA LEU A 62 7.79 -3.85 -1.08
C LEU A 62 7.04 -3.86 0.25
N GLU A 63 7.07 -2.74 0.97
CA GLU A 63 6.39 -2.68 2.25
C GLU A 63 4.87 -2.69 2.09
N LEU A 64 4.37 -2.10 1.01
CA LEU A 64 2.96 -2.18 0.72
C LEU A 64 2.55 -3.62 0.44
N TYR A 65 3.36 -4.36 -0.31
CA TYR A 65 3.10 -5.77 -0.56
C TYR A 65 3.08 -6.55 0.74
N ARG A 66 4.05 -6.28 1.62
CA ARG A 66 4.11 -6.96 2.91
C ARG A 66 2.88 -6.69 3.76
N PHE A 67 2.43 -5.45 3.77
CA PHE A 67 1.24 -5.10 4.52
C PHE A 67 0.03 -5.87 4.00
N ILE A 68 -0.14 -5.92 2.70
CA ILE A 68 -1.26 -6.62 2.11
C ILE A 68 -1.14 -8.11 2.38
N GLU A 69 0.07 -8.65 2.28
CA GLU A 69 0.31 -10.06 2.52
C GLU A 69 0.00 -10.44 3.96
N ASP A 70 0.39 -9.60 4.91
CA ASP A 70 0.13 -9.87 6.32
C ASP A 70 -1.35 -9.90 6.62
N ASN A 71 -2.16 -9.20 5.83
CA ASN A 71 -3.60 -9.14 6.03
C ASN A 71 -4.36 -10.08 5.11
N GLU A 72 -3.67 -10.78 4.25
CA GLU A 72 -4.30 -11.64 3.27
C GLU A 72 -4.98 -12.84 3.93
N CYS A 73 -4.40 -13.31 5.01
CA CYS A 73 -4.92 -14.51 5.67
C CYS A 73 -6.21 -14.26 6.42
N ILE A 74 -6.66 -13.02 6.50
CA ILE A 74 -7.94 -12.75 7.12
C ILE A 74 -9.01 -13.37 6.24
N ASN A 75 -9.66 -14.35 6.81
CA ASN A 75 -10.65 -15.08 6.05
C ASN A 75 -11.98 -14.37 6.14
N VAL A 76 -12.37 -13.78 5.03
CA VAL A 76 -13.59 -12.97 5.00
C VAL A 76 -14.77 -13.70 4.43
N ILE A 77 -14.64 -14.94 4.26
CA ILE A 77 -15.73 -15.74 3.70
C ILE A 77 -16.82 -15.96 4.73
#